data_01d17164783aa180f72b57c046719f20
#
_entry.id   01d17164783aa180f72b57c046719f20
#
_cell.length_a   1.000
_cell.length_b   1.000
_cell.length_c   1.000
_cell.angle_alpha   90.00
_cell.angle_beta   90.00
_cell.angle_gamma   90.00
#
_symmetry.space_group_name_H-M   'P 1'
#
loop_
_entity.id
_entity.type
_entity.pdbx_description
1 polymer ?
#
loop_
_entity_poly.entity_id
_entity_poly.type
_entity_poly.pdbx_seq_one_letter_code
_entity_poly.pdbx_strand_id
1 'polypeptide(L)'
;MNPRVKRLVDAQLQLVNKITAEAERLLQSDKKEDREEAGIALLRANRGFPKHKKLRKLLQEGANLKLMQETELFFLRDQGKRMHEIDDELFYVIDEKLHQIDITEKGRNLLANANEDVDMFVIPDIAAELSKIEGDSSLSPTEKERQKDEIHRIFAQRSDTIHTVTSLLRAYSLYERDVEYVVQDGKVQIVDEFTGRILEGRR
;
A
#
# COMPACT_ATOMS: atom_id res chain seq x y z
N MET A 1 1.42 -8.66 -17.13
CA MET A 1 0.95 -8.01 -15.87
C MET A 1 -0.12 -8.86 -15.24
N ASN A 2 -0.07 -9.13 -13.94
CA ASN A 2 -1.12 -9.86 -13.23
C ASN A 2 -2.43 -9.06 -13.29
N PRO A 3 -3.55 -9.63 -13.81
CA PRO A 3 -4.78 -8.87 -14.05
C PRO A 3 -5.42 -8.30 -12.76
N ARG A 4 -5.26 -9.00 -11.63
CA ARG A 4 -5.79 -8.55 -10.33
C ARG A 4 -5.03 -7.32 -9.82
N VAL A 5 -3.70 -7.39 -9.86
CA VAL A 5 -2.84 -6.27 -9.44
C VAL A 5 -3.04 -5.09 -10.37
N LYS A 6 -3.18 -5.32 -11.69
CA LYS A 6 -3.48 -4.24 -12.63
C LYS A 6 -4.80 -3.53 -12.28
N ARG A 7 -5.86 -4.30 -12.02
CA ARG A 7 -7.16 -3.73 -11.61
C ARG A 7 -7.06 -2.88 -10.35
N LEU A 8 -6.26 -3.34 -9.36
CA LEU A 8 -6.03 -2.61 -8.12
C LEU A 8 -5.28 -1.29 -8.36
N VAL A 9 -4.22 -1.33 -9.17
CA VAL A 9 -3.44 -0.13 -9.54
C VAL A 9 -4.30 0.85 -10.33
N ASP A 10 -5.07 0.39 -11.31
CA ASP A 10 -5.95 1.24 -12.11
C ASP A 10 -7.02 1.91 -11.23
N ALA A 11 -7.62 1.17 -10.30
CA ALA A 11 -8.60 1.71 -9.35
C ALA A 11 -7.99 2.76 -8.41
N GLN A 12 -6.79 2.49 -7.88
CA GLN A 12 -6.05 3.44 -7.05
C GLN A 12 -5.74 4.74 -7.81
N LEU A 13 -5.23 4.63 -9.03
CA LEU A 13 -4.92 5.80 -9.86
C LEU A 13 -6.16 6.65 -10.15
N GLN A 14 -7.28 6.01 -10.48
CA GLN A 14 -8.56 6.73 -10.68
C GLN A 14 -9.01 7.45 -9.41
N LEU A 15 -8.88 6.81 -8.24
CA LEU A 15 -9.21 7.40 -6.96
C LEU A 15 -8.30 8.59 -6.64
N VAL A 16 -6.99 8.43 -6.78
CA VAL A 16 -6.01 9.50 -6.52
C VAL A 16 -6.22 10.68 -7.48
N ASN A 17 -6.57 10.43 -8.74
CA ASN A 17 -6.96 11.50 -9.69
C ASN A 17 -8.13 12.34 -9.15
N LYS A 18 -9.18 11.68 -8.65
CA LYS A 18 -10.38 12.36 -8.09
C LYS A 18 -10.02 13.16 -6.84
N ILE A 19 -9.28 12.54 -5.91
CA ILE A 19 -8.85 13.19 -4.67
C ILE A 19 -7.95 14.40 -4.96
N THR A 20 -7.02 14.29 -5.91
CA THR A 20 -6.13 15.39 -6.30
C THR A 20 -6.90 16.55 -6.95
N ALA A 21 -7.90 16.26 -7.76
CA ALA A 21 -8.78 17.27 -8.37
C ALA A 21 -9.62 17.99 -7.30
N GLU A 22 -10.11 17.26 -6.31
CA GLU A 22 -10.82 17.83 -5.18
C GLU A 22 -9.93 18.70 -4.31
N ALA A 23 -8.71 18.25 -4.00
CA ALA A 23 -7.72 19.06 -3.29
C ALA A 23 -7.45 20.39 -4.00
N GLU A 24 -7.24 20.37 -5.33
CA GLU A 24 -7.04 21.57 -6.12
C GLU A 24 -8.23 22.54 -6.04
N ARG A 25 -9.45 22.03 -6.08
CA ARG A 25 -10.68 22.83 -5.93
C ARG A 25 -10.77 23.47 -4.55
N LEU A 26 -10.51 22.69 -3.49
CA LEU A 26 -10.57 23.16 -2.11
C LEU A 26 -9.48 24.20 -1.79
N LEU A 27 -8.30 24.10 -2.39
CA LEU A 27 -7.20 25.06 -2.23
C LEU A 27 -7.52 26.45 -2.80
N GLN A 28 -8.54 26.57 -3.67
CA GLN A 28 -8.99 27.85 -4.22
C GLN A 28 -9.96 28.60 -3.30
N SER A 29 -10.40 27.96 -2.23
CA SER A 29 -11.35 28.55 -1.27
C SER A 29 -10.62 29.25 -0.13
N ASP A 30 -11.17 30.39 0.31
CA ASP A 30 -10.66 31.12 1.47
C ASP A 30 -11.24 30.61 2.80
N LYS A 31 -12.12 29.61 2.78
CA LYS A 31 -12.72 29.07 3.99
C LYS A 31 -11.75 28.16 4.72
N LYS A 32 -11.74 28.26 6.05
CA LYS A 32 -10.86 27.46 6.91
C LYS A 32 -11.16 25.97 6.80
N GLU A 33 -12.44 25.62 6.76
CA GLU A 33 -12.91 24.22 6.65
C GLU A 33 -12.44 23.58 5.33
N ASP A 34 -12.58 24.30 4.21
CA ASP A 34 -12.13 23.83 2.90
C ASP A 34 -10.61 23.62 2.88
N ARG A 35 -9.86 24.48 3.59
CA ARG A 35 -8.42 24.35 3.71
C ARG A 35 -8.00 23.12 4.53
N GLU A 36 -8.72 22.82 5.62
CA GLU A 36 -8.48 21.59 6.42
C GLU A 36 -8.77 20.35 5.58
N GLU A 37 -9.88 20.33 4.84
CA GLU A 37 -10.22 19.26 3.92
C GLU A 37 -9.20 19.11 2.77
N ALA A 38 -8.68 20.22 2.25
CA ALA A 38 -7.61 20.19 1.25
C ALA A 38 -6.34 19.51 1.79
N GLY A 39 -5.97 19.80 3.04
CA GLY A 39 -4.84 19.12 3.70
C GLY A 39 -5.02 17.60 3.79
N ILE A 40 -6.23 17.16 4.16
CA ILE A 40 -6.60 15.74 4.21
C ILE A 40 -6.53 15.11 2.80
N ALA A 41 -7.08 15.79 1.80
CA ALA A 41 -7.06 15.30 0.43
C ALA A 41 -5.64 15.21 -0.14
N LEU A 42 -4.78 16.22 0.12
CA LEU A 42 -3.37 16.19 -0.28
C LEU A 42 -2.63 15.03 0.39
N LEU A 43 -2.80 14.85 1.70
CA LEU A 43 -2.17 13.76 2.45
C LEU A 43 -2.63 12.40 1.92
N ARG A 44 -3.94 12.21 1.75
CA ARG A 44 -4.52 10.97 1.21
C ARG A 44 -4.00 10.66 -0.19
N ALA A 45 -3.97 11.65 -1.08
CA ALA A 45 -3.42 11.48 -2.43
C ALA A 45 -1.93 11.11 -2.39
N ASN A 46 -1.15 11.73 -1.50
CA ASN A 46 0.28 11.44 -1.34
C ASN A 46 0.53 10.02 -0.81
N ARG A 47 -0.24 9.58 0.17
CA ARG A 47 -0.18 8.21 0.68
C ARG A 47 -0.68 7.17 -0.32
N GLY A 48 -1.60 7.57 -1.22
CA GLY A 48 -2.13 6.69 -2.26
C GLY A 48 -1.23 6.52 -3.48
N PHE A 49 -0.61 7.59 -3.95
CA PHE A 49 0.33 7.57 -5.08
C PHE A 49 1.20 8.82 -5.09
N PRO A 50 2.32 8.85 -4.35
CA PRO A 50 3.17 10.04 -4.17
C PRO A 50 3.80 10.52 -5.48
N LYS A 51 4.02 9.63 -6.45
CA LYS A 51 4.57 9.96 -7.79
C LYS A 51 3.52 10.55 -8.76
N HIS A 52 2.29 10.83 -8.30
CA HIS A 52 1.25 11.40 -9.16
C HIS A 52 1.62 12.80 -9.66
N LYS A 53 1.68 12.98 -10.99
CA LYS A 53 2.21 14.21 -11.63
C LYS A 53 1.50 15.48 -11.19
N LYS A 54 0.17 15.46 -11.15
CA LYS A 54 -0.62 16.63 -10.76
C LYS A 54 -0.46 16.96 -9.27
N LEU A 55 -0.43 15.93 -8.40
CA LEU A 55 -0.16 16.10 -6.98
C LEU A 55 1.22 16.72 -6.74
N ARG A 56 2.27 16.18 -7.38
CA ARG A 56 3.63 16.74 -7.29
C ARG A 56 3.67 18.21 -7.67
N LYS A 57 2.94 18.60 -8.73
CA LYS A 57 2.84 20.00 -9.14
C LYS A 57 2.18 20.85 -8.05
N LEU A 58 1.08 20.40 -7.44
CA LEU A 58 0.44 21.10 -6.32
C LEU A 58 1.38 21.24 -5.10
N LEU A 59 2.16 20.20 -4.79
CA LEU A 59 3.09 20.17 -3.67
C LEU A 59 4.40 20.96 -3.93
N GLN A 60 4.67 21.41 -5.16
CA GLN A 60 5.75 22.36 -5.42
C GLN A 60 5.48 23.74 -4.81
N GLU A 61 4.23 24.09 -4.58
CA GLU A 61 3.85 25.26 -3.82
C GLU A 61 4.11 25.03 -2.33
N GLY A 62 5.03 25.79 -1.75
CA GLY A 62 5.45 25.60 -0.35
C GLY A 62 4.32 25.68 0.67
N ALA A 63 3.27 26.48 0.39
CA ALA A 63 2.09 26.56 1.24
C ALA A 63 1.29 25.25 1.27
N ASN A 64 1.14 24.58 0.13
CA ASN A 64 0.42 23.30 0.01
C ASN A 64 1.21 22.16 0.65
N LEU A 65 2.53 22.14 0.44
CA LEU A 65 3.41 21.16 1.08
C LEU A 65 3.35 21.30 2.60
N LYS A 66 3.43 22.52 3.12
CA LYS A 66 3.33 22.79 4.54
C LYS A 66 1.98 22.36 5.10
N LEU A 67 0.88 22.65 4.42
CA LEU A 67 -0.46 22.25 4.81
C LEU A 67 -0.57 20.70 4.92
N MET A 68 -0.08 19.98 3.91
CA MET A 68 -0.06 18.51 3.92
C MET A 68 0.76 17.98 5.11
N GLN A 69 1.94 18.52 5.36
CA GLN A 69 2.81 18.12 6.47
C GLN A 69 2.19 18.40 7.85
N GLU A 70 1.56 19.56 8.02
CA GLU A 70 0.83 19.91 9.26
C GLU A 70 -0.34 18.94 9.49
N THR A 71 -1.05 18.56 8.42
CA THR A 71 -2.12 17.56 8.47
C THR A 71 -1.55 16.20 8.85
N GLU A 72 -0.46 15.75 8.24
CA GLU A 72 0.20 14.50 8.58
C GLU A 72 0.60 14.45 10.05
N LEU A 73 1.23 15.52 10.56
CA LEU A 73 1.60 15.62 11.98
C LEU A 73 0.39 15.56 12.91
N PHE A 74 -0.75 16.10 12.50
CA PHE A 74 -1.99 16.01 13.28
C PHE A 74 -2.47 14.56 13.38
N PHE A 75 -2.49 13.81 12.29
CA PHE A 75 -2.92 12.40 12.28
C PHE A 75 -1.89 11.45 12.90
N LEU A 76 -0.61 11.82 12.94
CA LEU A 76 0.44 11.05 13.62
C LEU A 76 0.44 11.20 15.15
N ARG A 77 -0.30 12.15 15.70
CA ARG A 77 -0.48 12.26 17.16
C ARG A 77 -1.06 10.96 17.71
N ASP A 78 -0.85 10.73 18.99
CA ASP A 78 -1.32 9.50 19.67
C ASP A 78 -0.88 8.20 18.97
N GLN A 79 0.39 8.17 18.53
CA GLN A 79 0.99 7.02 17.83
C GLN A 79 0.31 6.69 16.50
N GLY A 80 -0.27 7.68 15.83
CA GLY A 80 -0.90 7.49 14.52
C GLY A 80 -2.24 6.73 14.56
N LYS A 81 -2.88 6.62 15.71
CA LYS A 81 -4.16 5.88 15.86
C LYS A 81 -5.25 6.35 14.91
N ARG A 82 -5.21 7.61 14.48
CA ARG A 82 -6.19 8.18 13.56
C ARG A 82 -5.78 8.10 12.09
N MET A 83 -4.60 7.58 11.76
CA MET A 83 -4.13 7.52 10.38
C MET A 83 -5.04 6.64 9.49
N HIS A 84 -5.73 5.66 10.08
CA HIS A 84 -6.73 4.87 9.36
C HIS A 84 -7.84 5.72 8.71
N GLU A 85 -8.21 6.88 9.27
CA GLU A 85 -9.20 7.80 8.69
C GLU A 85 -8.75 8.35 7.31
N ILE A 86 -7.44 8.39 7.07
CA ILE A 86 -6.85 8.74 5.79
C ILE A 86 -6.75 7.51 4.87
N ASP A 87 -6.27 6.40 5.43
CA ASP A 87 -5.84 5.22 4.70
C ASP A 87 -7.01 4.33 4.22
N ASP A 88 -8.10 4.22 5.00
CA ASP A 88 -9.24 3.34 4.71
C ASP A 88 -9.97 3.69 3.40
N GLU A 89 -9.85 4.93 2.95
CA GLU A 89 -10.39 5.36 1.66
C GLU A 89 -9.57 4.85 0.45
N LEU A 90 -8.32 4.50 0.65
CA LEU A 90 -7.41 4.01 -0.38
C LEU A 90 -7.56 2.49 -0.57
N PHE A 91 -7.12 1.97 -1.70
CA PHE A 91 -7.01 0.52 -1.91
C PHE A 91 -5.69 -0.03 -1.36
N TYR A 92 -4.66 0.76 -1.37
CA TYR A 92 -3.37 0.48 -0.72
C TYR A 92 -2.66 1.79 -0.39
N VAL A 93 -1.76 1.72 0.56
CA VAL A 93 -0.98 2.85 1.06
C VAL A 93 0.48 2.65 0.70
N ILE A 94 1.13 3.71 0.27
CA ILE A 94 2.54 3.73 -0.08
C ILE A 94 3.31 4.55 0.95
N ASP A 95 4.30 3.93 1.57
CA ASP A 95 5.35 4.62 2.32
C ASP A 95 6.62 4.65 1.45
N GLU A 96 6.88 5.81 0.82
CA GLU A 96 8.08 5.98 -0.02
C GLU A 96 9.38 5.84 0.78
N LYS A 97 9.41 6.30 2.04
CA LYS A 97 10.62 6.29 2.87
C LYS A 97 11.03 4.88 3.25
N LEU A 98 10.06 4.04 3.55
CA LEU A 98 10.28 2.64 3.92
C LEU A 98 10.22 1.69 2.72
N HIS A 99 9.88 2.18 1.53
CA HIS A 99 9.60 1.37 0.33
C HIS A 99 8.58 0.26 0.60
N GLN A 100 7.58 0.57 1.43
CA GLN A 100 6.53 -0.37 1.83
C GLN A 100 5.20 -0.03 1.18
N ILE A 101 4.42 -1.07 0.94
CA ILE A 101 3.02 -0.96 0.49
C ILE A 101 2.17 -1.84 1.38
N ASP A 102 1.14 -1.24 1.96
CA ASP A 102 0.15 -1.92 2.78
C ASP A 102 -1.20 -1.93 2.08
N ILE A 103 -1.78 -3.11 1.93
CA ILE A 103 -3.07 -3.28 1.26
C ILE A 103 -4.18 -3.09 2.30
N THR A 104 -5.07 -2.12 2.06
CA THR A 104 -6.21 -1.85 2.93
C THR A 104 -7.28 -2.93 2.82
N GLU A 105 -8.29 -2.90 3.68
CA GLU A 105 -9.45 -3.79 3.57
C GLU A 105 -10.16 -3.63 2.22
N LYS A 106 -10.35 -2.38 1.78
CA LYS A 106 -10.92 -2.04 0.47
C LYS A 106 -10.11 -2.65 -0.69
N GLY A 107 -8.78 -2.64 -0.56
CA GLY A 107 -7.87 -3.26 -1.53
C GLY A 107 -7.98 -4.78 -1.54
N ARG A 108 -8.04 -5.41 -0.38
CA ARG A 108 -8.23 -6.86 -0.26
C ARG A 108 -9.55 -7.31 -0.89
N ASN A 109 -10.64 -6.58 -0.62
CA ASN A 109 -11.95 -6.84 -1.22
C ASN A 109 -11.92 -6.75 -2.75
N LEU A 110 -11.15 -5.82 -3.32
CA LEU A 110 -11.00 -5.70 -4.77
C LEU A 110 -10.10 -6.78 -5.38
N LEU A 111 -9.12 -7.29 -4.63
CA LEU A 111 -8.22 -8.37 -5.06
C LEU A 111 -8.91 -9.73 -5.06
N ALA A 112 -9.77 -9.99 -4.08
CA ALA A 112 -10.54 -11.22 -3.99
C ALA A 112 -11.52 -11.35 -5.18
N ASN A 113 -11.67 -12.55 -5.70
CA ASN A 113 -12.74 -12.86 -6.66
C ASN A 113 -14.04 -13.14 -5.90
N ALA A 114 -15.17 -13.14 -6.59
CA ALA A 114 -16.49 -13.32 -6.00
C ALA A 114 -16.67 -14.60 -5.14
N ASN A 115 -15.83 -15.62 -5.35
CA ASN A 115 -15.86 -16.91 -4.65
C ASN A 115 -14.60 -17.16 -3.81
N GLU A 116 -13.73 -16.17 -3.64
CA GLU A 116 -12.51 -16.29 -2.84
C GLU A 116 -12.69 -15.63 -1.48
N ASP A 117 -12.10 -16.26 -0.47
CA ASP A 117 -12.02 -15.71 0.87
C ASP A 117 -11.10 -14.47 0.85
N VAL A 118 -11.63 -13.33 1.28
CA VAL A 118 -10.86 -12.07 1.43
C VAL A 118 -9.69 -12.26 2.40
N ASP A 119 -9.83 -13.21 3.34
CA ASP A 119 -8.80 -13.57 4.31
C ASP A 119 -7.55 -14.19 3.67
N MET A 120 -7.59 -14.58 2.38
CA MET A 120 -6.36 -14.94 1.64
C MET A 120 -5.29 -13.85 1.64
N PHE A 121 -5.72 -12.59 1.81
CA PHE A 121 -4.83 -11.42 1.86
C PHE A 121 -4.60 -10.91 3.28
N VAL A 122 -4.89 -11.71 4.29
CA VAL A 122 -4.64 -11.44 5.71
C VAL A 122 -3.72 -12.52 6.26
N ILE A 123 -2.62 -12.10 6.89
CA ILE A 123 -1.71 -13.03 7.58
C ILE A 123 -2.40 -13.46 8.88
N PRO A 124 -2.66 -14.76 9.10
CA PRO A 124 -3.25 -15.23 10.34
C PRO A 124 -2.28 -15.08 11.51
N ASP A 125 -2.82 -14.84 12.71
CA ASP A 125 -2.05 -14.89 13.95
C ASP A 125 -1.77 -16.36 14.31
N ILE A 126 -0.62 -16.84 13.82
CA ILE A 126 -0.18 -18.22 14.05
C ILE A 126 -0.07 -18.56 15.54
N ALA A 127 0.42 -17.62 16.36
CA ALA A 127 0.62 -17.88 17.80
C ALA A 127 -0.72 -18.08 18.52
N ALA A 128 -1.72 -17.24 18.21
CA ALA A 128 -3.06 -17.38 18.74
C ALA A 128 -3.73 -18.69 18.31
N GLU A 129 -3.62 -19.05 17.02
CA GLU A 129 -4.23 -20.28 16.50
C GLU A 129 -3.56 -21.54 17.08
N LEU A 130 -2.24 -21.59 17.15
CA LEU A 130 -1.51 -22.70 17.77
C LEU A 130 -1.85 -22.85 19.25
N SER A 131 -1.96 -21.73 19.99
CA SER A 131 -2.35 -21.75 21.41
C SER A 131 -3.76 -22.32 21.63
N LYS A 132 -4.71 -22.01 20.74
CA LYS A 132 -6.06 -22.58 20.78
C LYS A 132 -6.03 -24.10 20.62
N ILE A 133 -5.27 -24.60 19.62
CA ILE A 133 -5.14 -26.06 19.39
C ILE A 133 -4.49 -26.75 20.59
N GLU A 134 -3.44 -26.17 21.16
CA GLU A 134 -2.77 -26.77 22.32
C GLU A 134 -3.67 -26.82 23.55
N GLY A 135 -4.45 -25.75 23.78
CA GLY A 135 -5.39 -25.66 24.89
C GLY A 135 -6.64 -26.55 24.76
N ASP A 136 -6.93 -27.05 23.57
CA ASP A 136 -8.11 -27.91 23.35
C ASP A 136 -7.87 -29.33 23.84
N SER A 137 -8.51 -29.65 24.98
CA SER A 137 -8.44 -30.97 25.60
C SER A 137 -9.28 -32.05 24.90
N SER A 138 -10.13 -31.66 23.95
CA SER A 138 -10.97 -32.60 23.18
C SER A 138 -10.22 -33.27 22.03
N LEU A 139 -9.10 -32.68 21.60
CA LEU A 139 -8.30 -33.16 20.49
C LEU A 139 -7.25 -34.19 20.94
N SER A 140 -7.11 -35.28 20.16
CA SER A 140 -6.01 -36.22 20.32
C SER A 140 -4.67 -35.60 19.95
N PRO A 141 -3.52 -36.08 20.45
CA PRO A 141 -2.20 -35.59 20.07
C PRO A 141 -1.97 -35.62 18.56
N THR A 142 -2.41 -36.67 17.88
CA THR A 142 -2.28 -36.82 16.41
C THR A 142 -3.13 -35.77 15.68
N GLU A 143 -4.32 -35.45 16.17
CA GLU A 143 -5.20 -34.46 15.57
C GLU A 143 -4.63 -33.03 15.78
N LYS A 144 -4.07 -32.75 16.95
CA LYS A 144 -3.37 -31.48 17.21
C LYS A 144 -2.22 -31.26 16.24
N GLU A 145 -1.39 -32.29 16.00
CA GLU A 145 -0.28 -32.21 15.04
C GLU A 145 -0.79 -31.91 13.63
N ARG A 146 -1.81 -32.64 13.18
CA ARG A 146 -2.42 -32.42 11.85
C ARG A 146 -2.96 -30.99 11.70
N GLN A 147 -3.63 -30.45 12.72
CA GLN A 147 -4.17 -29.08 12.65
C GLN A 147 -3.07 -28.02 12.67
N LYS A 148 -1.98 -28.24 13.41
CA LYS A 148 -0.81 -27.35 13.40
C LYS A 148 -0.16 -27.32 12.02
N ASP A 149 0.04 -28.47 11.40
CA ASP A 149 0.60 -28.56 10.05
C ASP A 149 -0.28 -27.82 9.03
N GLU A 150 -1.60 -27.96 9.14
CA GLU A 150 -2.54 -27.24 8.27
C GLU A 150 -2.47 -25.73 8.46
N ILE A 151 -2.37 -25.22 9.71
CA ILE A 151 -2.19 -23.79 9.98
C ILE A 151 -0.88 -23.29 9.39
N HIS A 152 0.21 -24.02 9.56
CA HIS A 152 1.50 -23.64 8.98
C HIS A 152 1.43 -23.59 7.44
N ARG A 153 0.73 -24.53 6.82
CA ARG A 153 0.52 -24.56 5.36
C ARG A 153 -0.29 -23.34 4.88
N ILE A 154 -1.38 -23.02 5.56
CA ILE A 154 -2.22 -21.84 5.24
C ILE A 154 -1.42 -20.55 5.41
N PHE A 155 -0.67 -20.43 6.49
CA PHE A 155 0.19 -19.27 6.73
C PHE A 155 1.23 -19.08 5.62
N ALA A 156 1.94 -20.13 5.25
CA ALA A 156 2.93 -20.08 4.19
C ALA A 156 2.30 -19.65 2.86
N GLN A 157 1.15 -20.23 2.49
CA GLN A 157 0.44 -19.90 1.26
C GLN A 157 -0.05 -18.45 1.23
N ARG A 158 -0.64 -17.96 2.33
CA ARG A 158 -1.12 -16.58 2.45
C ARG A 158 0.04 -15.58 2.41
N SER A 159 1.11 -15.86 3.15
CA SER A 159 2.33 -15.04 3.16
C SER A 159 2.95 -14.90 1.77
N ASP A 160 3.06 -16.00 1.03
CA ASP A 160 3.61 -16.01 -0.34
C ASP A 160 2.72 -15.21 -1.31
N THR A 161 1.41 -15.36 -1.19
CA THR A 161 0.43 -14.61 -1.98
C THR A 161 0.53 -13.11 -1.72
N ILE A 162 0.56 -12.69 -0.45
CA ILE A 162 0.68 -11.29 -0.04
C ILE A 162 2.02 -10.72 -0.51
N HIS A 163 3.12 -11.47 -0.30
CA HIS A 163 4.45 -11.06 -0.76
C HIS A 163 4.49 -10.84 -2.27
N THR A 164 3.90 -11.74 -3.04
CA THR A 164 3.82 -11.61 -4.51
C THR A 164 3.04 -10.37 -4.92
N VAL A 165 1.86 -10.15 -4.33
CA VAL A 165 1.04 -8.97 -4.65
C VAL A 165 1.74 -7.67 -4.27
N THR A 166 2.30 -7.57 -3.06
CA THR A 166 3.01 -6.37 -2.61
C THR A 166 4.27 -6.09 -3.43
N SER A 167 5.00 -7.12 -3.84
CA SER A 167 6.17 -6.98 -4.73
C SER A 167 5.77 -6.44 -6.10
N LEU A 168 4.67 -6.92 -6.67
CA LEU A 168 4.13 -6.39 -7.92
C LEU A 168 3.62 -4.95 -7.76
N LEU A 169 2.93 -4.63 -6.67
CA LEU A 169 2.49 -3.25 -6.38
C LEU A 169 3.66 -2.29 -6.27
N ARG A 170 4.76 -2.69 -5.59
CA ARG A 170 6.00 -1.91 -5.54
C ARG A 170 6.56 -1.67 -6.94
N ALA A 171 6.63 -2.71 -7.77
CA ALA A 171 7.14 -2.60 -9.12
C ALA A 171 6.35 -1.60 -9.97
N TYR A 172 5.03 -1.51 -9.78
CA TYR A 172 4.16 -0.60 -10.54
C TYR A 172 4.04 0.81 -9.95
N SER A 173 4.25 0.95 -8.64
CA SER A 173 3.95 2.20 -7.94
C SER A 173 5.19 2.98 -7.49
N LEU A 174 6.32 2.30 -7.28
CA LEU A 174 7.54 2.90 -6.73
C LEU A 174 8.67 3.02 -7.73
N TYR A 175 8.68 2.21 -8.80
CA TYR A 175 9.79 2.21 -9.76
C TYR A 175 9.33 2.75 -11.11
N GLU A 176 10.02 3.77 -11.59
CA GLU A 176 9.82 4.37 -12.92
C GLU A 176 10.92 3.89 -13.88
N ARG A 177 10.51 3.49 -15.07
CA ARG A 177 11.44 3.17 -16.13
C ARG A 177 12.25 4.42 -16.52
N ASP A 178 13.53 4.20 -16.81
CA ASP A 178 14.51 5.23 -17.18
C ASP A 178 14.87 6.19 -16.01
N VAL A 179 14.42 5.85 -14.78
CA VAL A 179 14.82 6.52 -13.53
C VAL A 179 15.48 5.51 -12.60
N GLU A 180 14.72 4.55 -12.05
CA GLU A 180 15.25 3.52 -11.16
C GLU A 180 15.72 2.26 -11.89
N TYR A 181 15.24 2.04 -13.12
CA TYR A 181 15.69 0.92 -13.96
C TYR A 181 15.61 1.24 -15.44
N VAL A 182 16.43 0.56 -16.24
CA VAL A 182 16.38 0.59 -17.71
C VAL A 182 16.14 -0.81 -18.26
N VAL A 183 15.61 -0.89 -19.49
CA VAL A 183 15.47 -2.16 -20.21
C VAL A 183 16.36 -2.13 -21.42
N GLN A 184 17.41 -2.97 -21.42
CA GLN A 184 18.34 -3.16 -22.54
C GLN A 184 18.38 -4.64 -22.92
N ASP A 185 18.28 -4.94 -24.21
CA ASP A 185 18.28 -6.31 -24.74
C ASP A 185 17.26 -7.24 -24.08
N GLY A 186 16.08 -6.70 -23.72
CA GLY A 186 15.01 -7.44 -23.06
C GLY A 186 15.29 -7.77 -21.58
N LYS A 187 16.35 -7.21 -20.99
CA LYS A 187 16.73 -7.39 -19.58
C LYS A 187 16.54 -6.11 -18.79
N VAL A 188 16.00 -6.25 -17.59
CA VAL A 188 15.94 -5.14 -16.63
C VAL A 188 17.29 -4.96 -15.98
N GLN A 189 17.79 -3.74 -15.95
CA GLN A 189 19.03 -3.33 -15.29
C GLN A 189 18.72 -2.22 -14.31
N ILE A 190 19.25 -2.33 -13.10
CA ILE A 190 19.02 -1.37 -12.02
C ILE A 190 19.88 -0.14 -12.26
N VAL A 191 19.31 1.05 -12.08
CA VAL A 191 20.04 2.33 -12.08
C VAL A 191 20.33 2.69 -10.61
N ASP A 192 21.57 3.03 -10.34
CA ASP A 192 21.99 3.51 -9.02
C ASP A 192 21.39 4.91 -8.76
N GLU A 193 20.64 5.04 -7.68
CA GLU A 193 19.89 6.26 -7.35
C GLU A 193 20.79 7.48 -7.13
N PHE A 194 22.02 7.29 -6.65
CA PHE A 194 22.95 8.36 -6.33
C PHE A 194 23.84 8.76 -7.51
N THR A 195 24.25 7.81 -8.30
CA THR A 195 25.21 8.03 -9.40
C THR A 195 24.57 8.05 -10.77
N GLY A 196 23.33 7.59 -10.90
CA GLY A 196 22.64 7.41 -12.18
C GLY A 196 23.28 6.35 -13.09
N ARG A 197 24.19 5.53 -12.55
CA ARG A 197 24.90 4.50 -13.33
C ARG A 197 24.11 3.19 -13.35
N ILE A 198 24.17 2.52 -14.47
CA ILE A 198 23.62 1.18 -14.60
C ILE A 198 24.51 0.20 -13.82
N LEU A 199 23.88 -0.57 -12.91
CA LEU A 199 24.56 -1.60 -12.14
C LEU A 199 24.57 -2.91 -12.92
N GLU A 200 25.64 -3.14 -13.68
CA GLU A 200 25.81 -4.36 -14.47
C GLU A 200 25.80 -5.61 -13.56
N GLY A 201 25.07 -6.64 -13.98
CA GLY A 201 25.00 -7.94 -13.29
C GLY A 201 24.04 -7.98 -12.11
N ARG A 202 23.43 -6.89 -11.67
CA ARG A 202 22.34 -6.88 -10.68
C ARG A 202 20.99 -6.87 -11.40
N ARG A 203 20.12 -7.79 -11.01
CA ARG A 203 18.78 -7.98 -11.57
C ARG A 203 17.74 -8.05 -10.48
#